data_f46b57573a9bf2c0f66b6877a41453ed
#
_entry.id   f46b57573a9bf2c0f66b6877a41453ed
#
_cell.length_a   1.000
_cell.length_b   1.000
_cell.length_c   1.000
_cell.angle_alpha   90.00
_cell.angle_beta   90.00
_cell.angle_gamma   90.00
#
_symmetry.space_group_name_H-M   'P 1'
#
loop_
_entity.id
_entity.type
_entity.pdbx_description
1 polymer ?
#
loop_
_entity_poly.entity_id
_entity_poly.type
_entity_poly.pdbx_seq_one_letter_code
_entity_poly.pdbx_strand_id
1 'polypeptide(L)'
;MPPDVQNKPVATPIHKSRIQTWAKAIGANEGANPALNNPGNLKLSTLTASWGATKGHQASDGGWLCQFPTQQAGFTALCNFLTLAAEGELIISHPKPCSLQTFTVRYAGNPPQGYIDRIGLALGVPLTTDIATLLCC
;
A
#
# COMPACT_ATOMS: atom_id res chain seq x y z
N MET A 1 1.53 -9.44 23.59
CA MET A 1 1.44 -8.82 23.11
C MET A 1 1.53 -8.43 23.16
N PRO A 2 1.49 -8.78 23.30
CA PRO A 2 1.34 -8.33 22.94
C PRO A 2 1.35 -8.04 22.70
N PRO A 3 1.08 -8.26 22.56
CA PRO A 3 0.92 -7.86 21.92
C PRO A 3 1.09 -7.42 21.66
N ASP A 4 0.86 -7.72 21.58
CA ASP A 4 0.90 -7.08 21.03
C ASP A 4 1.23 -6.83 20.63
N VAL A 5 1.22 -7.28 20.57
CA VAL A 5 1.34 -6.91 19.94
C VAL A 5 1.59 -6.99 19.57
N GLN A 6 1.59 -7.19 19.31
CA GLN A 6 1.61 -6.98 18.77
C GLN A 6 1.53 -6.78 18.48
N ASN A 7 1.39 -7.08 18.74
CA ASN A 7 1.18 -6.54 18.40
C ASN A 7 1.22 -5.95 18.22
N LYS A 8 1.16 -6.03 18.05
CA LYS A 8 1.03 -5.23 17.88
C LYS A 8 0.76 -4.97 17.27
N PRO A 9 0.20 -5.26 17.28
CA PRO A 9 -0.05 -4.81 16.44
C PRO A 9 -0.03 -4.02 15.89
N VAL A 10 0.01 -4.72 15.65
CA VAL A 10 0.11 -3.71 14.94
C VAL A 10 -0.70 -2.62 15.21
N ALA A 11 -0.71 -2.43 16.12
CA ALA A 11 -1.45 -1.50 16.44
C ALA A 11 -1.67 -0.54 15.58
N THR A 12 -2.51 -0.09 15.45
CA THR A 12 -2.82 0.88 14.60
C THR A 12 -1.99 2.05 14.79
N PRO A 13 -0.84 2.03 14.22
CA PRO A 13 0.01 3.18 14.32
C PRO A 13 -0.70 4.34 13.67
N ILE A 14 -0.42 5.52 14.16
CA ILE A 14 -0.88 6.72 13.53
C ILE A 14 0.00 6.96 12.32
N HIS A 15 -0.55 6.77 11.15
CA HIS A 15 0.18 7.03 9.93
C HIS A 15 0.15 8.52 9.62
N LYS A 16 1.20 9.00 8.98
CA LYS A 16 1.26 10.37 8.51
C LYS A 16 0.10 10.66 7.56
N SER A 17 -0.39 11.88 7.56
CA SER A 17 -1.56 12.23 6.77
C SER A 17 -1.33 12.04 5.27
N ARG A 18 -0.11 12.29 4.78
CA ARG A 18 0.22 12.06 3.36
C ARG A 18 0.20 10.58 3.01
N ILE A 19 0.61 9.71 3.91
CA ILE A 19 0.52 8.27 3.70
C ILE A 19 -0.96 7.86 3.58
N GLN A 20 -1.81 8.38 4.44
CA GLN A 20 -3.24 8.07 4.38
C GLN A 20 -3.87 8.58 3.08
N THR A 21 -3.51 9.79 2.64
CA THR A 21 -4.00 10.34 1.37
C THR A 21 -3.53 9.48 0.20
N TRP A 22 -2.29 9.04 0.23
CA TRP A 22 -1.72 8.16 -0.79
C TRP A 22 -2.47 6.82 -0.83
N ALA A 23 -2.71 6.22 0.33
CA ALA A 23 -3.44 4.97 0.42
C ALA A 23 -4.87 5.10 -0.13
N LYS A 24 -5.54 6.19 0.20
CA LYS A 24 -6.89 6.44 -0.33
C LYS A 24 -6.88 6.57 -1.84
N ALA A 25 -5.87 7.25 -2.39
CA ALA A 25 -5.76 7.43 -3.83
C ALA A 25 -5.51 6.09 -4.54
N ILE A 26 -4.65 5.25 -3.98
CA ILE A 26 -4.41 3.92 -4.52
C ILE A 26 -5.70 3.10 -4.48
N GLY A 27 -6.39 3.08 -3.34
CA GLY A 27 -7.62 2.33 -3.19
C GLY A 27 -8.69 2.77 -4.18
N ALA A 28 -8.77 4.07 -4.45
CA ALA A 28 -9.75 4.60 -5.41
C ALA A 28 -9.46 4.18 -6.86
N ASN A 29 -8.20 3.81 -7.16
CA ASN A 29 -7.79 3.50 -8.51
C ASN A 29 -7.52 2.01 -8.78
N GLU A 30 -7.51 1.17 -7.74
CA GLU A 30 -7.19 -0.24 -7.90
C GLU A 30 -8.36 -1.10 -8.37
N GLY A 31 -9.59 -0.66 -8.16
CA GLY A 31 -10.76 -1.45 -8.53
C GLY A 31 -10.85 -2.76 -7.77
N ALA A 32 -10.45 -2.75 -6.51
CA ALA A 32 -10.39 -3.97 -5.70
C ALA A 32 -11.78 -4.55 -5.43
N ASN A 33 -11.83 -5.88 -5.31
CA ASN A 33 -13.05 -6.57 -4.92
C ASN A 33 -13.40 -6.21 -3.47
N PRO A 34 -14.55 -5.55 -3.22
CA PRO A 34 -14.88 -5.13 -1.86
C PRO A 34 -15.02 -6.29 -0.86
N ALA A 35 -15.32 -7.48 -1.35
CA ALA A 35 -15.46 -8.65 -0.45
C ALA A 35 -14.14 -9.03 0.21
N LEU A 36 -13.00 -8.62 -0.33
CA LEU A 36 -11.70 -8.98 0.23
C LEU A 36 -11.22 -8.00 1.30
N ASN A 37 -11.86 -6.85 1.45
CA ASN A 37 -11.40 -5.82 2.39
C ASN A 37 -9.94 -5.44 2.14
N ASN A 38 -9.54 -5.42 0.87
CA ASN A 38 -8.14 -5.22 0.46
C ASN A 38 -8.07 -4.11 -0.58
N PRO A 39 -8.21 -2.84 -0.15
CA PRO A 39 -8.33 -1.72 -1.09
C PRO A 39 -7.11 -1.54 -2.00
N GLY A 40 -5.94 -1.96 -1.55
CA GLY A 40 -4.72 -1.82 -2.33
C GLY A 40 -4.39 -3.01 -3.21
N ASN A 41 -5.23 -4.03 -3.25
CA ASN A 41 -4.93 -5.28 -3.98
C ASN A 41 -3.57 -5.87 -3.57
N LEU A 42 -3.27 -5.82 -2.26
CA LEU A 42 -2.01 -6.35 -1.75
C LEU A 42 -1.95 -7.86 -1.95
N LYS A 43 -0.76 -8.35 -2.27
CA LYS A 43 -0.51 -9.78 -2.42
C LYS A 43 -0.17 -10.42 -1.09
N LEU A 44 -0.62 -11.67 -0.92
CA LEU A 44 -0.31 -12.43 0.28
C LEU A 44 1.17 -12.77 0.32
N SER A 45 1.79 -12.49 1.44
CA SER A 45 3.20 -12.74 1.71
C SER A 45 3.37 -12.90 3.21
N THR A 46 4.58 -13.24 3.64
CA THR A 46 4.88 -13.27 5.08
C THR A 46 4.58 -11.92 5.71
N LEU A 47 4.91 -10.84 5.02
CA LEU A 47 4.69 -9.49 5.53
C LEU A 47 3.20 -9.20 5.72
N THR A 48 2.38 -9.39 4.68
CA THR A 48 0.97 -9.08 4.78
C THR A 48 0.24 -10.03 5.72
N ALA A 49 0.67 -11.29 5.81
CA ALA A 49 0.12 -12.22 6.79
C ALA A 49 0.36 -11.74 8.21
N SER A 50 1.48 -11.06 8.47
CA SER A 50 1.75 -10.50 9.78
C SER A 50 0.78 -9.38 10.15
N TRP A 51 0.06 -8.83 9.17
CA TRP A 51 -0.97 -7.81 9.37
C TRP A 51 -2.39 -8.39 9.36
N GLY A 52 -2.51 -9.71 9.44
CA GLY A 52 -3.81 -10.37 9.52
C GLY A 52 -4.40 -10.81 8.19
N ALA A 53 -3.62 -10.78 7.12
CA ALA A 53 -4.09 -11.20 5.80
C ALA A 53 -4.21 -12.73 5.73
N THR A 54 -5.22 -13.17 5.00
CA THR A 54 -5.41 -14.59 4.63
C THR A 54 -5.60 -14.67 3.12
N LYS A 55 -5.69 -15.89 2.60
CA LYS A 55 -5.91 -16.09 1.17
C LYS A 55 -7.27 -15.55 0.76
N GLY A 56 -7.27 -14.65 -0.20
CA GLY A 56 -8.52 -14.12 -0.75
C GLY A 56 -8.82 -14.74 -2.10
N HIS A 57 -8.29 -14.14 -3.17
CA HIS A 57 -8.55 -14.56 -4.53
C HIS A 57 -7.22 -14.85 -5.23
N GLN A 58 -7.15 -15.96 -5.98
CA GLN A 58 -5.93 -16.28 -6.71
C GLN A 58 -5.81 -15.39 -7.95
N ALA A 59 -4.66 -14.74 -8.07
CA ALA A 59 -4.39 -13.88 -9.22
C ALA A 59 -3.95 -14.71 -10.41
N SER A 60 -3.95 -14.09 -11.60
CA SER A 60 -3.59 -14.78 -12.84
C SER A 60 -2.15 -15.30 -12.86
N ASP A 61 -1.27 -14.71 -12.07
CA ASP A 61 0.13 -15.13 -11.97
C ASP A 61 0.33 -16.27 -10.97
N GLY A 62 -0.75 -16.80 -10.38
CA GLY A 62 -0.69 -17.87 -9.40
C GLY A 62 -0.56 -17.40 -7.96
N GLY A 63 -0.22 -16.14 -7.73
CA GLY A 63 -0.18 -15.58 -6.38
C GLY A 63 -1.59 -15.34 -5.84
N TRP A 64 -1.67 -14.99 -4.56
CA TRP A 64 -2.96 -14.75 -3.92
C TRP A 64 -3.08 -13.29 -3.53
N LEU A 65 -4.23 -12.68 -3.85
CA LEU A 65 -4.60 -11.41 -3.25
C LEU A 65 -5.03 -11.65 -1.82
N CYS A 66 -4.67 -10.72 -0.94
CA CYS A 66 -5.04 -10.81 0.47
C CYS A 66 -6.53 -10.63 0.68
N GLN A 67 -7.02 -11.28 1.72
CA GLN A 67 -8.29 -10.94 2.34
C GLN A 67 -8.01 -10.47 3.76
N PHE A 68 -8.62 -9.36 4.16
CA PHE A 68 -8.50 -8.84 5.53
C PHE A 68 -9.84 -8.98 6.24
N PRO A 69 -9.84 -9.03 7.59
CA PRO A 69 -11.08 -9.23 8.33
C PRO A 69 -12.05 -8.05 8.25
N THR A 70 -11.53 -6.84 8.06
CA THR A 70 -12.36 -5.64 7.95
C THR A 70 -11.75 -4.68 6.95
N GLN A 71 -12.56 -3.72 6.49
CA GLN A 71 -12.08 -2.64 5.62
C GLN A 71 -10.97 -1.83 6.30
N GLN A 72 -11.14 -1.55 7.59
CA GLN A 72 -10.14 -0.80 8.34
C GLN A 72 -8.81 -1.56 8.40
N ALA A 73 -8.86 -2.87 8.63
CA ALA A 73 -7.64 -3.68 8.66
C ALA A 73 -6.91 -3.65 7.31
N GLY A 74 -7.67 -3.75 6.22
CA GLY A 74 -7.08 -3.68 4.88
C GLY A 74 -6.49 -2.31 4.57
N PHE A 75 -7.16 -1.24 4.97
CA PHE A 75 -6.64 0.11 4.79
C PHE A 75 -5.37 0.32 5.61
N THR A 76 -5.38 -0.12 6.86
CA THR A 76 -4.19 -0.03 7.72
C THR A 76 -3.01 -0.79 7.12
N ALA A 77 -3.27 -1.99 6.58
CA ALA A 77 -2.22 -2.77 5.93
C ALA A 77 -1.64 -2.03 4.71
N LEU A 78 -2.49 -1.38 3.92
CA LEU A 78 -2.02 -0.59 2.80
C LEU A 78 -1.14 0.58 3.28
N CYS A 79 -1.56 1.29 4.32
CA CYS A 79 -0.75 2.34 4.91
C CYS A 79 0.60 1.81 5.43
N ASN A 80 0.60 0.64 6.05
CA ASN A 80 1.84 -0.01 6.50
C ASN A 80 2.77 -0.30 5.32
N PHE A 81 2.21 -0.84 4.24
CA PHE A 81 2.99 -1.16 3.05
C PHE A 81 3.62 0.11 2.47
N LEU A 82 2.84 1.17 2.32
CA LEU A 82 3.33 2.42 1.75
C LEU A 82 4.37 3.09 2.65
N THR A 83 4.19 3.01 3.96
CA THR A 83 5.16 3.53 4.91
C THR A 83 6.51 2.82 4.75
N LEU A 84 6.49 1.49 4.70
CA LEU A 84 7.72 0.71 4.51
C LEU A 84 8.37 1.01 3.17
N ALA A 85 7.57 1.17 2.12
CA ALA A 85 8.11 1.52 0.80
C ALA A 85 8.81 2.89 0.85
N ALA A 86 8.16 3.88 1.47
CA ALA A 86 8.73 5.23 1.59
C ALA A 86 9.99 5.25 2.44
N GLU A 87 10.07 4.37 3.44
CA GLU A 87 11.27 4.21 4.27
C GLU A 87 12.40 3.48 3.56
N GLY A 88 12.12 2.90 2.38
CA GLY A 88 13.12 2.15 1.64
C GLY A 88 13.32 0.74 2.13
N GLU A 89 12.37 0.20 2.89
CA GLU A 89 12.46 -1.14 3.46
C GLU A 89 12.01 -2.24 2.49
N LEU A 90 11.43 -1.87 1.36
CA LEU A 90 10.91 -2.85 0.39
C LEU A 90 11.65 -2.72 -0.93
N ILE A 91 11.86 -3.86 -1.59
CA ILE A 91 12.56 -3.89 -2.89
C ILE A 91 11.86 -3.02 -3.93
N ILE A 92 10.54 -2.92 -3.87
CA ILE A 92 9.75 -2.13 -4.82
C ILE A 92 10.21 -0.66 -4.87
N SER A 93 10.80 -0.14 -3.79
CA SER A 93 11.29 1.24 -3.74
C SER A 93 12.78 1.37 -4.02
N HIS A 94 13.43 0.30 -4.48
CA HIS A 94 14.86 0.32 -4.78
C HIS A 94 15.11 0.37 -6.29
N PRO A 95 16.24 0.98 -6.72
CA PRO A 95 17.19 1.73 -5.88
C PRO A 95 16.60 3.08 -5.47
N LYS A 96 17.09 3.60 -4.37
CA LYS A 96 16.71 4.94 -3.92
C LYS A 96 17.55 5.99 -4.65
N PRO A 97 17.00 7.19 -4.91
CA PRO A 97 15.62 7.62 -4.63
C PRO A 97 14.62 6.96 -5.58
N CYS A 98 13.40 6.79 -5.13
CA CYS A 98 12.34 6.21 -5.95
C CYS A 98 11.24 7.26 -6.14
N SER A 99 10.98 7.65 -7.39
CA SER A 99 9.94 8.64 -7.66
C SER A 99 8.54 8.03 -7.51
N LEU A 100 7.58 8.88 -7.27
CA LEU A 100 6.18 8.47 -7.20
C LEU A 100 5.76 7.76 -8.48
N GLN A 101 6.18 8.26 -9.63
CA GLN A 101 5.88 7.61 -10.91
C GLN A 101 6.46 6.21 -10.98
N THR A 102 7.74 6.05 -10.65
CA THR A 102 8.40 4.74 -10.69
C THR A 102 7.73 3.76 -9.74
N PHE A 103 7.45 4.21 -8.52
CA PHE A 103 6.77 3.35 -7.55
C PHE A 103 5.41 2.91 -8.08
N THR A 104 4.62 3.85 -8.61
CA THR A 104 3.25 3.56 -9.07
C THR A 104 3.26 2.56 -10.22
N VAL A 105 4.20 2.72 -11.16
CA VAL A 105 4.34 1.78 -12.28
C VAL A 105 4.61 0.36 -11.77
N ARG A 106 5.51 0.23 -10.82
CA ARG A 106 5.86 -1.08 -10.25
C ARG A 106 4.72 -1.67 -9.42
N TYR A 107 4.07 -0.82 -8.62
CA TYR A 107 3.02 -1.26 -7.72
C TYR A 107 1.80 -1.78 -8.50
N ALA A 108 1.39 -1.04 -9.50
CA ALA A 108 0.16 -1.33 -10.25
C ALA A 108 0.39 -2.14 -11.53
N GLY A 109 1.64 -2.49 -11.84
CA GLY A 109 1.94 -3.32 -13.01
C GLY A 109 1.68 -2.61 -14.33
N ASN A 110 2.39 -1.51 -14.58
CA ASN A 110 2.24 -0.71 -15.80
C ASN A 110 0.80 -0.22 -16.01
N PRO A 111 0.25 0.53 -15.06
CA PRO A 111 -1.12 1.01 -15.15
C PRO A 111 -1.26 2.07 -16.26
N PRO A 112 -2.49 2.38 -16.67
CA PRO A 112 -2.70 3.51 -17.56
C PRO A 112 -2.15 4.80 -16.97
N GLN A 113 -1.71 5.72 -17.82
CA GLN A 113 -1.16 7.00 -17.37
C GLN A 113 -2.16 7.76 -16.48
N GLY A 114 -3.46 7.65 -16.74
CA GLY A 114 -4.46 8.30 -15.91
C GLY A 114 -4.44 7.87 -14.45
N TYR A 115 -4.13 6.60 -14.19
CA TYR A 115 -3.98 6.11 -12.82
C TYR A 115 -2.81 6.86 -12.14
N ILE A 116 -1.67 6.90 -12.83
CA ILE A 116 -0.47 7.56 -12.29
C ILE A 116 -0.75 9.05 -12.03
N ASP A 117 -1.38 9.71 -12.99
CA ASP A 117 -1.69 11.14 -12.87
C ASP A 117 -2.62 11.41 -11.68
N ARG A 118 -3.62 10.55 -11.47
CA ARG A 118 -4.56 10.74 -10.37
C ARG A 118 -3.89 10.60 -9.01
N ILE A 119 -2.89 9.73 -8.90
CA ILE A 119 -2.14 9.60 -7.64
C ILE A 119 -1.39 10.91 -7.35
N GLY A 120 -0.70 11.45 -8.36
CA GLY A 120 0.02 12.71 -8.19
C GLY A 120 -0.92 13.87 -7.83
N LEU A 121 -2.06 13.95 -8.51
CA LEU A 121 -3.04 14.98 -8.22
C LEU A 121 -3.61 14.88 -6.80
N ALA A 122 -3.91 13.67 -6.35
CA ALA A 122 -4.45 13.45 -5.01
C ALA A 122 -3.46 13.89 -3.93
N LEU A 123 -2.18 13.64 -4.17
CA LEU A 123 -1.12 14.04 -3.22
C LEU A 123 -0.69 15.49 -3.39
N GLY A 124 -1.03 16.11 -4.52
CA GLY A 124 -0.62 17.48 -4.79
C GLY A 124 0.88 17.63 -5.02
N VAL A 125 1.52 16.60 -5.57
CA VAL A 125 2.97 16.61 -5.80
C VAL A 125 3.28 16.21 -7.23
N PRO A 126 4.46 16.65 -7.75
CA PRO A 126 4.92 16.18 -9.07
C PRO A 126 5.20 14.67 -9.03
N LEU A 127 5.07 14.02 -10.19
CA LEU A 127 5.35 12.59 -10.30
C LEU A 127 6.82 12.25 -10.10
N THR A 128 7.69 13.25 -10.19
CA THR A 128 9.13 13.09 -9.93
C THR A 128 9.48 13.13 -8.44
N THR A 129 8.49 13.36 -7.58
CA THR A 129 8.69 13.43 -6.13
C THR A 129 9.24 12.12 -5.60
N ASP A 130 10.29 12.18 -4.78
CA ASP A 130 10.82 11.02 -4.07
C ASP A 130 9.80 10.58 -3.02
N ILE A 131 9.39 9.31 -3.06
CA ILE A 131 8.37 8.81 -2.13
C ILE A 131 8.81 8.91 -0.67
N ALA A 132 10.12 8.96 -0.39
CA ALA A 132 10.60 9.14 0.98
C ALA A 132 10.08 10.44 1.60
N THR A 133 9.83 11.48 0.79
CA THR A 133 9.32 12.74 1.30
C THR A 133 7.86 12.66 1.75
N LEU A 134 7.15 11.59 1.36
CA LEU A 134 5.76 11.41 1.77
C LEU A 134 5.63 10.97 3.23
N LEU A 135 6.76 10.66 3.87
CA LEU A 135 6.80 10.40 5.31
C LEU A 135 6.61 11.69 6.13
N CYS A 136 6.83 12.84 5.51
CA CYS A 136 6.60 14.12 6.17
C CYS A 136 5.11 14.42 6.21
N CYS A 137 4.68 14.96 7.30
CA CYS A 137 3.25 15.29 7.48
C CYS A 137 2.84 16.49 6.67
#